data_6ce815a6a7d73a10a4f690fb083feed7
#
_entry.id   6ce815a6a7d73a10a4f690fb083feed7
#
_cell.length_a   1.000
_cell.length_b   1.000
_cell.length_c   1.000
_cell.angle_alpha   90.00
_cell.angle_beta   90.00
_cell.angle_gamma   90.00
#
_symmetry.space_group_name_H-M   'P 1'
#
loop_
_entity.id
_entity.type
_entity.pdbx_description
1 polymer ?
#
loop_
_entity_poly.entity_id
_entity_poly.type
_entity_poly.pdbx_seq_one_letter_code
_entity_poly.pdbx_strand_id
1 'polypeptide(L)'
;MTARGAEDGITAAGLGSLDPPHASITARRQRVYARAWKPCLDRLLSVFLITVTAPLMTLVALLVRVSLGPNVIFRQQRIGIHGGSFEVFKFRTMLPDRRQANVSIFFPDRRCTHKSGADPRHTTVGRLLRRWSLDELPQLFNVARGQMSLVGPRPELPSVVARYQPWQHERHDVKPGLTGLWQVVARGEGPMELRTELDIEYARSVCFALDVRILMATARALLRNPGD
;
A
#
# COMPACT_ATOMS: atom_id res chain seq x y z
N MET A 1 -8.41 -2.34 -39.60
CA MET A 1 -9.47 -1.88 -38.67
C MET A 1 -8.85 -1.62 -37.34
N THR A 2 -8.75 -0.37 -37.00
CA THR A 2 -7.98 0.24 -35.93
C THR A 2 -8.69 0.12 -34.57
N ALA A 3 -8.08 -0.55 -33.61
CA ALA A 3 -8.53 -0.49 -32.22
C ALA A 3 -7.97 0.77 -31.56
N ARG A 4 -8.79 1.82 -31.45
CA ARG A 4 -8.63 2.92 -30.53
C ARG A 4 -9.32 2.53 -29.22
N GLY A 5 -8.58 2.32 -28.15
CA GLY A 5 -9.07 2.09 -26.78
C GLY A 5 -8.29 3.00 -25.84
N ALA A 6 -8.89 4.13 -25.54
CA ALA A 6 -8.79 5.03 -24.38
C ALA A 6 -7.61 4.81 -23.42
N GLU A 7 -6.54 5.54 -23.63
CA GLU A 7 -5.52 5.87 -22.61
C GLU A 7 -5.99 7.07 -21.80
N ASP A 8 -6.88 6.84 -20.82
CA ASP A 8 -7.17 7.82 -19.77
C ASP A 8 -6.46 7.44 -18.47
N GLY A 9 -5.14 7.19 -18.57
CA GLY A 9 -4.26 7.12 -17.42
C GLY A 9 -4.07 8.53 -16.84
N ILE A 10 -4.28 8.71 -15.54
CA ILE A 10 -3.86 9.91 -14.81
C ILE A 10 -2.33 9.94 -14.91
N THR A 11 -1.80 10.68 -15.87
CA THR A 11 -0.36 10.90 -16.00
C THR A 11 0.11 11.81 -14.86
N ALA A 12 1.37 11.69 -14.46
CA ALA A 12 2.00 12.58 -13.48
C ALA A 12 1.78 14.08 -13.82
N ALA A 13 1.62 14.41 -15.11
CA ALA A 13 1.27 15.75 -15.61
C ALA A 13 -0.13 16.22 -15.16
N GLY A 14 -1.07 15.32 -14.86
CA GLY A 14 -2.42 15.68 -14.38
C GLY A 14 -2.48 16.10 -12.91
N LEU A 15 -1.39 15.93 -12.16
CA LEU A 15 -1.29 16.41 -10.77
C LEU A 15 -0.82 17.88 -10.68
N GLY A 16 -0.62 18.55 -11.80
CA GLY A 16 -0.07 19.89 -11.87
C GLY A 16 1.41 19.92 -11.49
N SER A 17 2.24 20.74 -12.14
CA SER A 17 3.64 20.90 -11.79
C SER A 17 3.77 21.20 -10.30
N LEU A 18 4.40 20.29 -9.55
CA LEU A 18 4.67 20.43 -8.12
C LEU A 18 5.91 21.33 -7.93
N ASP A 19 5.91 22.52 -8.53
CA ASP A 19 6.95 23.51 -8.27
C ASP A 19 6.84 23.91 -6.78
N PRO A 20 7.91 23.77 -5.99
CA PRO A 20 7.87 24.09 -4.58
C PRO A 20 7.76 25.61 -4.40
N PRO A 21 6.67 26.12 -3.78
CA PRO A 21 6.60 27.53 -3.46
C PRO A 21 7.54 27.86 -2.31
N HIS A 22 8.38 28.89 -2.49
CA HIS A 22 9.18 29.62 -1.47
C HIS A 22 9.77 28.80 -0.32
N ALA A 23 11.05 28.46 -0.46
CA ALA A 23 11.74 27.36 0.21
C ALA A 23 11.85 27.37 1.77
N SER A 24 11.62 28.46 2.48
CA SER A 24 11.89 28.50 3.93
C SER A 24 10.66 28.34 4.85
N ILE A 25 9.59 29.07 4.58
CA ILE A 25 8.35 29.01 5.40
C ILE A 25 7.58 27.73 5.09
N THR A 26 7.57 27.31 3.84
CA THR A 26 6.91 26.10 3.37
C THR A 26 7.56 24.84 3.94
N ALA A 27 8.90 24.79 3.95
CA ALA A 27 9.65 23.68 4.51
C ALA A 27 9.41 23.50 6.02
N ARG A 28 9.26 24.62 6.77
CA ARG A 28 8.91 24.55 8.20
C ARG A 28 7.50 24.02 8.42
N ARG A 29 6.52 24.49 7.65
CA ARG A 29 5.12 24.00 7.73
C ARG A 29 5.01 22.52 7.37
N GLN A 30 5.73 22.06 6.36
CA GLN A 30 5.78 20.65 5.97
C GLN A 30 6.38 19.79 7.10
N ARG A 31 7.46 20.21 7.73
CA ARG A 31 8.06 19.48 8.87
C ARG A 31 7.12 19.42 10.08
N VAL A 32 6.42 20.50 10.40
CA VAL A 32 5.43 20.52 11.50
C VAL A 32 4.26 19.58 11.16
N TYR A 33 3.75 19.62 9.94
CA TYR A 33 2.71 18.71 9.50
C TYR A 33 3.18 17.25 9.60
N ALA A 34 4.29 16.89 8.98
CA ALA A 34 4.79 15.53 8.91
C ALA A 34 5.08 14.93 10.30
N ARG A 35 5.59 15.73 11.25
CA ARG A 35 6.02 15.25 12.58
C ARG A 35 4.93 15.28 13.64
N ALA A 36 4.02 16.27 13.61
CA ALA A 36 3.04 16.46 14.66
C ALA A 36 1.60 16.16 14.19
N TRP A 37 1.13 16.88 13.19
CA TRP A 37 -0.28 16.81 12.78
C TRP A 37 -0.62 15.52 12.05
N LYS A 38 0.19 15.11 11.09
CA LYS A 38 -0.06 13.91 10.31
C LYS A 38 -0.20 12.64 11.16
N PRO A 39 0.71 12.32 12.12
CA PRO A 39 0.55 11.14 12.96
C PRO A 39 -0.70 11.16 13.84
N CYS A 40 -1.15 12.34 14.26
CA CYS A 40 -2.40 12.49 15.03
C CYS A 40 -3.61 12.26 14.13
N LEU A 41 -3.67 12.94 12.97
CA LEU A 41 -4.75 12.80 12.01
C LEU A 41 -4.88 11.37 11.49
N ASP A 42 -3.76 10.73 11.16
CA ASP A 42 -3.73 9.33 10.71
C ASP A 42 -4.36 8.39 11.75
N ARG A 43 -4.00 8.55 13.03
CA ARG A 43 -4.57 7.72 14.11
C ARG A 43 -6.06 7.97 14.31
N LEU A 44 -6.46 9.24 14.42
CA LEU A 44 -7.87 9.61 14.60
C LEU A 44 -8.73 9.09 13.45
N LEU A 45 -8.28 9.33 12.21
CA LEU A 45 -9.01 8.89 11.03
C LEU A 45 -9.01 7.36 10.90
N SER A 46 -7.90 6.69 11.27
CA SER A 46 -7.88 5.22 11.24
C SER A 46 -8.83 4.60 12.28
N VAL A 47 -8.93 5.15 13.50
CA VAL A 47 -9.89 4.69 14.51
C VAL A 47 -11.33 4.90 14.02
N PHE A 48 -11.62 6.06 13.44
CA PHE A 48 -12.93 6.35 12.83
C PHE A 48 -13.23 5.34 11.72
N LEU A 49 -12.30 5.10 10.79
CA LEU A 49 -12.47 4.14 9.70
C LEU A 49 -12.64 2.70 10.20
N ILE A 50 -11.90 2.29 11.23
CA ILE A 50 -12.09 0.98 11.87
C ILE A 50 -13.52 0.84 12.40
N THR A 51 -14.03 1.85 13.10
CA THR A 51 -15.39 1.83 13.66
C THR A 51 -16.43 1.73 12.56
N VAL A 52 -16.32 2.55 11.51
CA VAL A 52 -17.26 2.55 10.38
C VAL A 52 -17.20 1.26 9.58
N THR A 53 -15.99 0.71 9.36
CA THR A 53 -15.82 -0.51 8.57
C THR A 53 -15.91 -1.79 9.40
N ALA A 54 -16.08 -1.73 10.73
CA ALA A 54 -16.14 -2.89 11.61
C ALA A 54 -17.19 -3.94 11.18
N PRO A 55 -18.45 -3.58 10.82
CA PRO A 55 -19.41 -4.55 10.33
C PRO A 55 -18.94 -5.27 9.06
N LEU A 56 -18.37 -4.52 8.10
CA LEU A 56 -17.82 -5.08 6.87
C LEU A 56 -16.60 -5.98 7.17
N MET A 57 -15.70 -5.53 8.04
CA MET A 57 -14.53 -6.32 8.44
C MET A 57 -14.96 -7.64 9.11
N THR A 58 -16.02 -7.62 9.94
CA THR A 58 -16.58 -8.83 10.57
C THR A 58 -17.14 -9.77 9.52
N LEU A 59 -17.91 -9.26 8.55
CA LEU A 59 -18.44 -10.05 7.44
C LEU A 59 -17.30 -10.68 6.61
N VAL A 60 -16.27 -9.90 6.26
CA VAL A 60 -15.10 -10.41 5.53
C VAL A 60 -14.36 -11.46 6.36
N ALA A 61 -14.19 -11.24 7.67
CA ALA A 61 -13.56 -12.20 8.57
C ALA A 61 -14.31 -13.53 8.59
N LEU A 62 -15.64 -13.49 8.68
CA LEU A 62 -16.49 -14.67 8.63
C LEU A 62 -16.39 -15.39 7.28
N LEU A 63 -16.44 -14.63 6.17
CA LEU A 63 -16.29 -15.17 4.82
C LEU A 63 -14.94 -15.89 4.65
N VAL A 64 -13.85 -15.27 5.11
CA VAL A 64 -12.50 -15.86 5.10
C VAL A 64 -12.46 -17.10 5.99
N ARG A 65 -13.07 -17.05 7.17
CA ARG A 65 -13.12 -18.18 8.12
C ARG A 65 -13.82 -19.41 7.55
N VAL A 66 -14.94 -19.20 6.85
CA VAL A 66 -15.71 -20.27 6.21
C VAL A 66 -15.01 -20.81 4.97
N SER A 67 -14.46 -19.92 4.11
CA SER A 67 -13.91 -20.30 2.80
C SER A 67 -12.47 -20.83 2.87
N LEU A 68 -11.63 -20.31 3.79
CA LEU A 68 -10.21 -20.65 3.89
C LEU A 68 -9.83 -21.34 5.21
N GLY A 69 -10.78 -21.46 6.16
CA GLY A 69 -10.55 -22.10 7.46
C GLY A 69 -9.95 -21.17 8.51
N PRO A 70 -9.40 -21.70 9.62
CA PRO A 70 -8.83 -20.91 10.71
C PRO A 70 -7.71 -19.99 10.23
N ASN A 71 -7.29 -19.02 11.07
CA ASN A 71 -6.28 -18.01 10.75
C ASN A 71 -6.76 -17.00 9.70
N VAL A 72 -7.77 -16.23 10.07
CA VAL A 72 -8.39 -15.19 9.24
C VAL A 72 -7.41 -14.07 8.87
N ILE A 73 -6.51 -13.73 9.79
CA ILE A 73 -5.51 -12.67 9.61
C ILE A 73 -4.17 -13.26 9.17
N PHE A 74 -3.70 -12.78 8.05
CA PHE A 74 -2.34 -12.99 7.56
C PHE A 74 -1.43 -11.89 8.12
N ARG A 75 -0.26 -12.29 8.62
CA ARG A 75 0.76 -11.38 9.17
C ARG A 75 2.04 -11.53 8.35
N GLN A 76 2.68 -10.41 8.05
CA GLN A 76 3.92 -10.43 7.29
C GLN A 76 4.85 -9.32 7.75
N GLN A 77 6.12 -9.69 7.99
CA GLN A 77 7.17 -8.71 8.30
C GLN A 77 7.42 -7.78 7.11
N ARG A 78 7.46 -6.50 7.40
CA ARG A 78 7.74 -5.42 6.46
C ARG A 78 8.72 -4.42 7.06
N ILE A 79 9.37 -3.65 6.20
CA ILE A 79 10.24 -2.55 6.62
C ILE A 79 9.42 -1.27 6.69
N GLY A 80 9.56 -0.57 7.80
CA GLY A 80 8.89 0.69 8.13
C GLY A 80 9.86 1.87 8.19
N ILE A 81 9.45 2.89 8.98
CA ILE A 81 10.24 4.10 9.15
C ILE A 81 11.64 3.78 9.69
N HIS A 82 12.65 4.49 9.19
CA HIS A 82 14.06 4.35 9.55
C HIS A 82 14.60 2.90 9.47
N GLY A 83 14.02 2.08 8.58
CA GLY A 83 14.44 0.70 8.39
C GLY A 83 13.98 -0.28 9.48
N GLY A 84 13.18 0.16 10.45
CA GLY A 84 12.63 -0.70 11.48
C GLY A 84 11.62 -1.71 10.90
N SER A 85 11.62 -2.95 11.39
CA SER A 85 10.68 -3.97 10.94
C SER A 85 9.40 -3.94 11.77
N PHE A 86 8.26 -4.27 11.13
CA PHE A 86 6.97 -4.41 11.79
C PHE A 86 6.09 -5.43 11.06
N GLU A 87 5.05 -5.92 11.72
CA GLU A 87 4.08 -6.83 11.10
C GLU A 87 2.92 -6.07 10.48
N VAL A 88 2.70 -6.28 9.18
CA VAL A 88 1.50 -5.82 8.46
C VAL A 88 0.39 -6.84 8.62
N PHE A 89 -0.83 -6.38 8.90
CA PHE A 89 -2.02 -7.21 9.00
C PHE A 89 -2.86 -7.15 7.73
N LYS A 90 -3.29 -8.32 7.23
CA LYS A 90 -4.20 -8.45 6.10
C LYS A 90 -5.20 -9.57 6.35
N PHE A 91 -6.34 -9.53 5.71
CA PHE A 91 -7.15 -10.75 5.62
C PHE A 91 -6.44 -11.76 4.72
N ARG A 92 -6.52 -13.03 5.11
CA ARG A 92 -5.95 -14.12 4.34
C ARG A 92 -6.78 -14.32 3.05
N THR A 93 -6.11 -14.28 1.90
CA THR A 93 -6.75 -14.40 0.57
C THR A 93 -6.22 -15.59 -0.22
N MET A 94 -5.25 -16.32 0.32
CA MET A 94 -4.60 -17.45 -0.34
C MET A 94 -4.56 -18.66 0.58
N LEU A 95 -4.57 -19.85 -0.01
CA LEU A 95 -4.35 -21.10 0.72
C LEU A 95 -2.90 -21.19 1.19
N PRO A 96 -2.60 -21.89 2.30
CA PRO A 96 -1.24 -22.15 2.73
C PRO A 96 -0.47 -22.89 1.63
N ASP A 97 0.80 -22.53 1.45
CA ASP A 97 1.68 -23.25 0.54
C ASP A 97 2.04 -24.60 1.14
N ARG A 98 1.40 -25.66 0.67
CA ARG A 98 1.70 -27.04 1.10
C ARG A 98 3.08 -27.54 0.67
N ARG A 99 3.76 -26.82 -0.24
CA ARG A 99 5.09 -27.17 -0.75
C ARG A 99 6.23 -26.66 0.13
N GLN A 100 5.97 -25.75 1.06
CA GLN A 100 7.00 -25.21 1.95
C GLN A 100 7.53 -26.21 2.99
N ALA A 101 6.96 -27.40 3.12
CA ALA A 101 7.48 -28.41 4.04
C ALA A 101 8.79 -29.06 3.57
N ASN A 102 9.17 -29.00 2.27
CA ASN A 102 10.30 -29.81 1.78
C ASN A 102 11.13 -29.25 0.60
N VAL A 103 10.97 -28.01 0.16
CA VAL A 103 11.78 -27.54 -0.98
C VAL A 103 12.23 -26.10 -0.80
N SER A 104 13.53 -25.91 -0.60
CA SER A 104 14.24 -24.66 -0.89
C SER A 104 14.20 -24.39 -2.40
N ILE A 105 13.05 -24.00 -2.95
CA ILE A 105 13.00 -23.58 -4.33
C ILE A 105 13.35 -22.11 -4.36
N PHE A 106 14.51 -21.82 -4.90
CA PHE A 106 14.98 -20.50 -5.29
C PHE A 106 14.05 -19.99 -6.40
N PHE A 107 12.93 -19.35 -6.03
CA PHE A 107 12.10 -18.66 -7.01
C PHE A 107 12.66 -17.25 -7.23
N PRO A 108 12.94 -16.87 -8.48
CA PRO A 108 13.18 -15.50 -8.81
C PRO A 108 11.90 -14.70 -8.48
N ASP A 109 12.09 -13.63 -7.77
CA ASP A 109 11.17 -12.60 -7.30
C ASP A 109 9.66 -13.01 -7.24
N ARG A 110 9.17 -13.27 -6.02
CA ARG A 110 7.75 -13.58 -5.73
C ARG A 110 6.76 -12.52 -6.26
N ARG A 111 7.24 -11.35 -6.66
CA ARG A 111 6.41 -10.28 -7.25
C ARG A 111 6.01 -10.59 -8.68
N CYS A 112 6.87 -11.22 -9.46
CA CYS A 112 6.56 -11.63 -10.83
C CYS A 112 5.58 -12.81 -10.88
N THR A 113 5.60 -13.69 -9.87
CA THR A 113 4.74 -14.89 -9.81
C THR A 113 3.37 -14.63 -9.18
N HIS A 114 3.21 -13.60 -8.33
CA HIS A 114 1.94 -13.31 -7.65
C HIS A 114 0.86 -12.70 -8.56
N LYS A 115 1.24 -12.17 -9.71
CA LYS A 115 0.30 -11.66 -10.71
C LYS A 115 -0.11 -12.69 -11.77
N SER A 116 0.48 -13.89 -11.78
CA SER A 116 0.01 -14.93 -12.69
C SER A 116 -1.34 -15.45 -12.20
N GLY A 117 -2.38 -15.32 -13.02
CA GLY A 117 -3.72 -15.87 -12.74
C GLY A 117 -3.73 -17.39 -12.55
N ALA A 118 -2.59 -18.04 -12.73
CA ALA A 118 -2.34 -19.47 -12.63
C ALA A 118 -1.83 -19.97 -11.25
N ASP A 119 -1.66 -19.08 -10.23
CA ASP A 119 -1.22 -19.56 -8.91
C ASP A 119 -2.36 -20.38 -8.25
N PRO A 120 -2.15 -21.70 -8.00
CA PRO A 120 -3.17 -22.58 -7.45
C PRO A 120 -3.62 -22.23 -6.03
N ARG A 121 -2.92 -21.33 -5.34
CA ARG A 121 -3.27 -20.85 -4.02
C ARG A 121 -4.36 -19.77 -4.07
N HIS A 122 -4.64 -19.21 -5.25
CA HIS A 122 -5.67 -18.19 -5.41
C HIS A 122 -7.08 -18.78 -5.28
N THR A 123 -7.83 -18.30 -4.30
CA THR A 123 -9.23 -18.65 -4.15
C THR A 123 -10.14 -17.59 -4.79
N THR A 124 -11.36 -17.98 -5.15
CA THR A 124 -12.34 -17.03 -5.72
C THR A 124 -12.65 -15.90 -4.73
N VAL A 125 -12.85 -16.24 -3.46
CA VAL A 125 -13.05 -15.27 -2.38
C VAL A 125 -11.83 -14.35 -2.25
N GLY A 126 -10.62 -14.92 -2.27
CA GLY A 126 -9.38 -14.13 -2.19
C GLY A 126 -9.19 -13.17 -3.36
N ARG A 127 -9.58 -13.59 -4.58
CA ARG A 127 -9.57 -12.68 -5.75
C ARG A 127 -10.53 -11.53 -5.59
N LEU A 128 -11.75 -11.81 -5.13
CA LEU A 128 -12.77 -10.77 -4.87
C LEU A 128 -12.28 -9.77 -3.82
N LEU A 129 -11.74 -10.24 -2.69
CA LEU A 129 -11.22 -9.38 -1.63
C LEU A 129 -10.08 -8.48 -2.12
N ARG A 130 -9.14 -9.03 -2.90
CA ARG A 130 -8.03 -8.25 -3.48
C ARG A 130 -8.51 -7.25 -4.51
N ARG A 131 -9.48 -7.63 -5.35
CA ARG A 131 -10.07 -6.73 -6.35
C ARG A 131 -10.58 -5.44 -5.71
N TRP A 132 -11.23 -5.53 -4.56
CA TRP A 132 -11.77 -4.39 -3.81
C TRP A 132 -10.82 -3.87 -2.71
N SER A 133 -9.60 -4.41 -2.64
CA SER A 133 -8.62 -4.09 -1.57
C SER A 133 -9.16 -4.29 -0.15
N LEU A 134 -10.21 -5.09 0.02
CA LEU A 134 -10.81 -5.40 1.32
C LEU A 134 -9.86 -6.21 2.22
N ASP A 135 -8.94 -6.95 1.59
CA ASP A 135 -7.90 -7.69 2.31
C ASP A 135 -6.93 -6.77 3.06
N GLU A 136 -6.82 -5.51 2.68
CA GLU A 136 -5.92 -4.55 3.31
C GLU A 136 -6.57 -3.77 4.47
N LEU A 137 -7.89 -3.87 4.70
CA LEU A 137 -8.58 -3.18 5.81
C LEU A 137 -7.94 -3.40 7.19
N PRO A 138 -7.43 -4.60 7.57
CA PRO A 138 -6.76 -4.78 8.85
C PRO A 138 -5.49 -3.93 9.04
N GLN A 139 -4.90 -3.37 7.98
CA GLN A 139 -3.78 -2.43 8.10
C GLN A 139 -4.18 -1.12 8.80
N LEU A 140 -5.47 -0.77 8.87
CA LEU A 140 -5.94 0.34 9.68
C LEU A 140 -5.53 0.19 11.16
N PHE A 141 -5.43 -1.03 11.68
CA PHE A 141 -4.87 -1.28 13.02
C PHE A 141 -3.38 -0.96 13.10
N ASN A 142 -2.60 -1.16 12.03
CA ASN A 142 -1.20 -0.74 11.98
C ASN A 142 -1.09 0.80 12.00
N VAL A 143 -2.01 1.50 11.32
CA VAL A 143 -2.06 2.97 11.33
C VAL A 143 -2.44 3.48 12.73
N ALA A 144 -3.47 2.93 13.35
CA ALA A 144 -3.90 3.29 14.71
C ALA A 144 -2.78 3.07 15.74
N ARG A 145 -1.98 2.01 15.58
CA ARG A 145 -0.78 1.73 16.41
C ARG A 145 0.40 2.64 16.09
N GLY A 146 0.31 3.46 15.03
CA GLY A 146 1.37 4.37 14.62
C GLY A 146 2.55 3.71 13.89
N GLN A 147 2.43 2.44 13.49
CA GLN A 147 3.42 1.70 12.69
C GLN A 147 3.36 2.10 11.21
N MET A 148 2.16 2.51 10.75
CA MET A 148 1.88 2.98 9.41
C MET A 148 1.20 4.35 9.43
N SER A 149 1.04 4.93 8.26
CA SER A 149 0.27 6.13 7.93
C SER A 149 -0.85 5.75 6.96
N LEU A 150 -1.88 6.58 6.81
CA LEU A 150 -2.87 6.39 5.75
C LEU A 150 -2.23 6.62 4.38
N VAL A 151 -1.36 7.64 4.27
CA VAL A 151 -0.65 7.96 3.03
C VAL A 151 0.86 7.90 3.26
N GLY A 152 1.57 7.14 2.42
CA GLY A 152 3.01 6.97 2.48
C GLY A 152 3.52 5.92 1.49
N PRO A 153 4.83 5.69 1.41
CA PRO A 153 5.42 4.62 0.63
C PRO A 153 4.85 3.25 1.00
N ARG A 154 4.61 2.39 0.01
CA ARG A 154 4.14 1.03 0.29
C ARG A 154 5.20 0.24 1.08
N PRO A 155 4.85 -0.42 2.20
CA PRO A 155 5.82 -1.17 3.00
C PRO A 155 6.37 -2.37 2.24
N GLU A 156 7.71 -2.52 2.24
CA GLU A 156 8.42 -3.53 1.49
C GLU A 156 8.87 -4.73 2.34
N LEU A 157 9.12 -5.85 1.64
CA LEU A 157 9.69 -7.04 2.26
C LEU A 157 11.16 -6.81 2.66
N PRO A 158 11.62 -7.36 3.79
CA PRO A 158 13.03 -7.29 4.17
C PRO A 158 13.98 -7.79 3.08
N SER A 159 13.61 -8.89 2.39
CA SER A 159 14.39 -9.47 1.29
C SER A 159 14.54 -8.56 0.07
N VAL A 160 13.62 -7.61 -0.10
CA VAL A 160 13.66 -6.63 -1.18
C VAL A 160 14.52 -5.45 -0.77
N VAL A 161 14.29 -4.94 0.44
CA VAL A 161 15.07 -3.81 0.99
C VAL A 161 16.55 -4.18 1.13
N ALA A 162 16.87 -5.44 1.41
CA ALA A 162 18.26 -5.93 1.43
C ALA A 162 19.01 -5.78 0.08
N ARG A 163 18.28 -5.54 -1.03
CA ARG A 163 18.85 -5.33 -2.37
C ARG A 163 18.82 -3.87 -2.82
N TYR A 164 18.40 -2.96 -1.93
CA TYR A 164 18.30 -1.55 -2.24
C TYR A 164 19.68 -0.91 -2.41
N GLN A 165 19.74 -0.01 -3.37
CA GLN A 165 20.84 0.95 -3.46
C GLN A 165 20.70 2.01 -2.35
N PRO A 166 21.80 2.65 -1.91
CA PRO A 166 21.77 3.62 -0.81
C PRO A 166 20.69 4.70 -0.93
N TRP A 167 20.49 5.25 -2.13
CA TRP A 167 19.49 6.30 -2.38
C TRP A 167 18.04 5.84 -2.19
N GLN A 168 17.75 4.55 -2.38
CA GLN A 168 16.42 3.99 -2.25
C GLN A 168 15.93 3.96 -0.79
N HIS A 169 16.87 4.02 0.17
CA HIS A 169 16.52 4.02 1.60
C HIS A 169 15.85 5.33 2.06
N GLU A 170 15.97 6.44 1.32
CA GLU A 170 15.29 7.71 1.63
C GLU A 170 13.76 7.55 1.73
N ARG A 171 13.17 6.57 1.06
CA ARG A 171 11.75 6.26 1.20
C ARG A 171 11.34 5.87 2.63
N HIS A 172 12.29 5.45 3.46
CA HIS A 172 12.07 5.08 4.85
C HIS A 172 12.18 6.27 5.82
N ASP A 173 12.40 7.49 5.35
CA ASP A 173 12.40 8.69 6.19
C ASP A 173 10.99 9.07 6.67
N VAL A 174 9.97 8.48 6.07
CA VAL A 174 8.56 8.62 6.44
C VAL A 174 7.94 7.25 6.75
N LYS A 175 6.80 7.27 7.47
CA LYS A 175 6.06 6.04 7.74
C LYS A 175 5.50 5.44 6.45
N PRO A 176 5.52 4.11 6.30
CA PRO A 176 4.86 3.45 5.20
C PRO A 176 3.34 3.69 5.25
N GLY A 177 2.72 3.77 4.07
CA GLY A 177 1.31 4.09 3.90
C GLY A 177 0.44 2.88 3.55
N LEU A 178 -0.86 3.02 3.86
CA LEU A 178 -1.90 2.14 3.34
C LEU A 178 -2.09 2.42 1.83
N THR A 179 -2.06 3.69 1.44
CA THR A 179 -1.94 4.13 0.04
C THR A 179 -0.76 5.09 -0.12
N GLY A 180 -0.36 5.38 -1.36
CA GLY A 180 0.78 6.24 -1.64
C GLY A 180 0.80 6.76 -3.07
N LEU A 181 1.72 7.68 -3.35
CA LEU A 181 1.84 8.34 -4.65
C LEU A 181 2.02 7.31 -5.77
N TRP A 182 2.92 6.36 -5.62
CA TRP A 182 3.11 5.27 -6.58
C TRP A 182 1.81 4.49 -6.86
N GLN A 183 1.02 4.19 -5.84
CA GLN A 183 -0.18 3.38 -5.96
C GLN A 183 -1.29 4.07 -6.77
N VAL A 184 -1.30 5.39 -6.83
CA VAL A 184 -2.31 6.16 -7.58
C VAL A 184 -1.83 6.59 -8.96
N VAL A 185 -0.51 6.78 -9.17
CA VAL A 185 0.07 7.25 -10.43
C VAL A 185 0.41 6.08 -11.36
N ALA A 186 0.93 4.97 -10.82
CA ALA A 186 1.51 3.88 -11.61
C ALA A 186 0.93 2.51 -11.26
N ARG A 187 -0.34 2.46 -10.87
CA ARG A 187 -1.02 1.21 -10.51
C ARG A 187 -1.07 0.27 -11.74
N GLY A 188 -0.44 -0.91 -11.59
CA GLY A 188 -0.42 -1.90 -12.66
C GLY A 188 0.75 -1.82 -13.64
N GLU A 189 1.53 -0.74 -13.66
CA GLU A 189 2.65 -0.56 -14.57
C GLU A 189 3.99 -1.03 -13.98
N GLY A 190 4.41 -2.23 -14.31
CA GLY A 190 5.75 -2.74 -14.03
C GLY A 190 6.08 -3.05 -12.55
N PRO A 191 7.29 -3.53 -12.30
CA PRO A 191 7.74 -3.86 -10.96
C PRO A 191 7.97 -2.60 -10.13
N MET A 192 7.56 -2.65 -8.86
CA MET A 192 7.61 -1.55 -7.89
C MET A 192 9.03 -1.04 -7.63
N GLU A 193 10.04 -1.89 -7.85
CA GLU A 193 11.46 -1.54 -7.71
C GLU A 193 11.89 -0.43 -8.66
N LEU A 194 11.25 -0.33 -9.83
CA LEU A 194 11.53 0.71 -10.84
C LEU A 194 10.85 2.05 -10.52
N ARG A 195 10.10 2.15 -9.43
CA ARG A 195 9.29 3.32 -9.09
C ARG A 195 9.55 3.85 -7.66
N THR A 196 10.70 3.49 -7.09
CA THR A 196 11.12 4.00 -5.77
C THR A 196 11.27 5.52 -5.77
N GLU A 197 11.54 6.13 -6.94
CA GLU A 197 11.60 7.58 -7.12
C GLU A 197 10.31 8.27 -6.66
N LEU A 198 9.13 7.74 -6.99
CA LEU A 198 7.84 8.32 -6.59
C LEU A 198 7.64 8.27 -5.07
N ASP A 199 8.15 7.22 -4.43
CA ASP A 199 8.11 7.11 -2.97
C ASP A 199 9.05 8.11 -2.30
N ILE A 200 10.22 8.37 -2.89
CA ILE A 200 11.19 9.37 -2.43
C ILE A 200 10.64 10.77 -2.67
N GLU A 201 10.05 11.03 -3.84
CA GLU A 201 9.38 12.30 -4.14
C GLU A 201 8.32 12.60 -3.10
N TYR A 202 7.47 11.61 -2.77
CA TYR A 202 6.51 11.75 -1.68
C TYR A 202 7.20 12.06 -0.35
N ALA A 203 8.24 11.29 0.04
CA ALA A 203 8.94 11.48 1.31
C ALA A 203 9.52 12.88 1.48
N ARG A 204 10.02 13.48 0.37
CA ARG A 204 10.56 14.84 0.34
C ARG A 204 9.49 15.94 0.32
N SER A 205 8.26 15.62 -0.14
CA SER A 205 7.19 16.61 -0.39
C SER A 205 5.97 16.47 0.53
N VAL A 206 6.04 15.68 1.61
CA VAL A 206 4.93 15.42 2.54
C VAL A 206 4.24 16.71 2.97
N CYS A 207 2.96 16.86 2.61
CA CYS A 207 2.11 17.95 3.08
C CYS A 207 0.64 17.52 3.07
N PHE A 208 -0.21 18.26 3.81
CA PHE A 208 -1.63 17.96 3.94
C PHE A 208 -2.36 17.93 2.58
N ALA A 209 -2.07 18.89 1.71
CA ALA A 209 -2.72 18.95 0.39
C ALA A 209 -2.38 17.74 -0.49
N LEU A 210 -1.11 17.28 -0.45
CA LEU A 210 -0.68 16.09 -1.18
C LEU A 210 -1.36 14.83 -0.63
N ASP A 211 -1.43 14.66 0.69
CA ASP A 211 -2.11 13.53 1.31
C ASP A 211 -3.59 13.48 0.91
N VAL A 212 -4.30 14.61 0.96
CA VAL A 212 -5.70 14.68 0.54
C VAL A 212 -5.87 14.33 -0.94
N ARG A 213 -4.99 14.83 -1.82
CA ARG A 213 -5.02 14.47 -3.26
C ARG A 213 -4.83 12.99 -3.49
N ILE A 214 -3.87 12.35 -2.81
CA ILE A 214 -3.62 10.90 -2.90
C ILE A 214 -4.82 10.12 -2.38
N LEU A 215 -5.42 10.51 -1.25
CA LEU A 215 -6.62 9.85 -0.72
C LEU A 215 -7.81 9.95 -1.70
N MET A 216 -8.05 11.12 -2.28
CA MET A 216 -9.10 11.30 -3.29
C MET A 216 -8.83 10.48 -4.55
N ALA A 217 -7.59 10.44 -5.02
CA ALA A 217 -7.20 9.63 -6.18
C ALA A 217 -7.37 8.14 -5.89
N THR A 218 -7.00 7.68 -4.67
CA THR A 218 -7.22 6.31 -4.23
C THR A 218 -8.71 5.94 -4.23
N ALA A 219 -9.57 6.79 -3.67
CA ALA A 219 -11.01 6.57 -3.66
C ALA A 219 -11.58 6.47 -5.09
N ARG A 220 -11.17 7.37 -5.98
CA ARG A 220 -11.57 7.32 -7.40
C ARG A 220 -11.10 6.05 -8.10
N ALA A 221 -9.84 5.63 -7.83
CA ALA A 221 -9.30 4.42 -8.43
C ALA A 221 -10.04 3.16 -7.97
N LEU A 222 -10.41 3.08 -6.68
CA LEU A 222 -11.21 1.97 -6.14
C LEU A 222 -12.62 1.91 -6.75
N LEU A 223 -13.22 3.07 -7.06
CA LEU A 223 -14.56 3.13 -7.63
C LEU A 223 -14.57 2.85 -9.15
N ARG A 224 -13.53 3.26 -9.89
CA ARG A 224 -13.45 3.11 -11.35
C ARG A 224 -12.91 1.75 -11.80
N ASN A 225 -11.86 1.29 -11.16
CA ASN A 225 -11.20 0.02 -11.44
C ASN A 225 -10.88 -0.67 -10.12
N PRO A 226 -11.82 -1.43 -9.55
CA PRO A 226 -11.45 -2.32 -8.45
C PRO A 226 -10.38 -3.27 -8.97
N GLY A 227 -9.21 -3.24 -8.36
CA GLY A 227 -7.93 -3.75 -8.84
C GLY A 227 -7.94 -5.13 -9.49
N ASP A 228 -7.11 -5.24 -10.53
CA ASP A 228 -6.67 -6.52 -11.10
C ASP A 228 -5.71 -7.25 -10.16
#